data_d4f765fd77093c0cea625e4df224bc0d
#
_entry.id   d4f765fd77093c0cea625e4df224bc0d
#
_cell.length_a   1.000
_cell.length_b   1.000
_cell.length_c   1.000
_cell.angle_alpha   90.00
_cell.angle_beta   90.00
_cell.angle_gamma   90.00
#
_symmetry.space_group_name_H-M   'P 1'
#
loop_
_entity.id
_entity.type
_entity.pdbx_description
1 polymer ?
#
loop_
_entity_poly.entity_id
_entity_poly.type
_entity_poly.pdbx_seq_one_letter_code
_entity_poly.pdbx_strand_id
1 'polypeptide(L)'
;MGIKKDLSIDYLGVHCENPFFLSSSPVGGNYDMVAKSLKTGWGGVFFKTIGIFVADECSPRFDHVKKEDTPWLGFKNMEQISDKPTDLNGEFLGRLNNDFPENVIVASIMGSNEEEWKQLAKMCDEVGVDLIEGNFSCPQMTSHAMGSDVGTNPELVRSYSE
;
A
#
# COMPACT_ATOMS: atom_id res chain seq x y z
N MET A 1 11.27 4.28 36.61
CA MET A 1 10.20 4.45 35.60
C MET A 1 10.74 5.31 34.48
N GLY A 2 10.93 4.77 33.28
CA GLY A 2 11.33 5.58 32.11
C GLY A 2 10.21 6.54 31.73
N ILE A 3 10.53 7.79 31.42
CA ILE A 3 9.56 8.75 30.87
C ILE A 3 9.14 8.19 29.50
N LYS A 4 7.88 7.75 29.37
CA LYS A 4 7.31 7.40 28.06
C LYS A 4 7.19 8.71 27.28
N LYS A 5 8.00 8.88 26.23
CA LYS A 5 7.88 10.03 25.35
C LYS A 5 6.62 9.88 24.52
N ASP A 6 5.89 10.97 24.37
CA ASP A 6 4.81 11.09 23.42
C ASP A 6 5.42 11.13 22.00
N LEU A 7 4.96 10.25 21.11
CA LEU A 7 5.39 10.15 19.72
C LEU A 7 4.23 10.47 18.77
N SER A 8 3.08 10.91 19.30
CA SER A 8 1.92 11.23 18.48
C SER A 8 2.22 12.37 17.48
N ILE A 9 1.60 12.30 16.34
CA ILE A 9 1.68 13.32 15.29
C ILE A 9 0.31 13.53 14.66
N ASP A 10 0.12 14.67 14.02
CA ASP A 10 -0.99 14.89 13.09
C ASP A 10 -0.45 14.77 11.66
N TYR A 11 -0.97 13.82 10.91
CA TYR A 11 -0.61 13.58 9.51
C TYR A 11 -1.82 13.81 8.61
N LEU A 12 -1.77 14.85 7.78
CA LEU A 12 -2.86 15.26 6.87
C LEU A 12 -4.22 15.46 7.57
N GLY A 13 -4.20 15.91 8.84
CA GLY A 13 -5.42 16.11 9.64
C GLY A 13 -5.91 14.85 10.36
N VAL A 14 -5.18 13.74 10.26
CA VAL A 14 -5.46 12.49 10.98
C VAL A 14 -4.49 12.34 12.14
N HIS A 15 -5.02 12.10 13.34
CA HIS A 15 -4.18 11.83 14.52
C HIS A 15 -3.55 10.44 14.43
N CYS A 16 -2.24 10.34 14.68
CA CYS A 16 -1.49 9.10 14.69
C CYS A 16 -0.79 8.94 16.03
N GLU A 17 -0.93 7.79 16.70
CA GLU A 17 -0.28 7.45 17.96
C GLU A 17 1.26 7.53 17.88
N ASN A 18 1.82 7.32 16.69
CA ASN A 18 3.24 7.48 16.40
C ASN A 18 3.47 7.52 14.87
N PRO A 19 4.65 8.01 14.40
CA PRO A 19 4.93 8.16 12.97
C PRO A 19 5.40 6.88 12.27
N PHE A 20 5.36 5.72 12.92
CA PHE A 20 5.87 4.47 12.35
C PHE A 20 4.73 3.70 11.68
N PHE A 21 4.77 3.67 10.36
CA PHE A 21 3.78 2.98 9.54
C PHE A 21 4.39 1.76 8.85
N LEU A 22 3.63 0.66 8.82
CA LEU A 22 3.95 -0.46 7.96
C LEU A 22 3.77 -0.03 6.51
N SER A 23 4.82 -0.13 5.71
CA SER A 23 4.78 0.31 4.31
C SER A 23 3.96 -0.65 3.42
N SER A 24 3.48 -0.13 2.29
CA SER A 24 2.86 -0.92 1.22
C SER A 24 3.83 -1.99 0.72
N SER A 25 3.56 -3.24 1.10
CA SER A 25 4.46 -4.39 0.94
C SER A 25 3.67 -5.70 1.02
N PRO A 26 4.28 -6.87 0.76
CA PRO A 26 3.63 -8.17 0.96
C PRO A 26 3.02 -8.36 2.33
N VAL A 27 3.70 -7.87 3.38
CA VAL A 27 3.21 -7.93 4.76
C VAL A 27 1.99 -7.03 4.94
N GLY A 28 1.94 -5.90 4.25
CA GLY A 28 0.82 -4.96 4.25
C GLY A 28 -0.40 -5.38 3.43
N GLY A 29 -0.37 -6.52 2.74
CA GLY A 29 -1.44 -6.97 1.83
C GLY A 29 -2.34 -8.09 2.38
N ASN A 30 -2.33 -8.34 3.69
CA ASN A 30 -3.10 -9.41 4.31
C ASN A 30 -3.57 -8.98 5.70
N TYR A 31 -4.85 -9.21 6.00
CA TYR A 31 -5.43 -8.83 7.29
C TYR A 31 -4.62 -9.36 8.49
N ASP A 32 -4.32 -10.66 8.52
CA ASP A 32 -3.67 -11.28 9.70
C ASP A 32 -2.25 -10.73 9.94
N MET A 33 -1.51 -10.46 8.87
CA MET A 33 -0.16 -9.89 8.94
C MET A 33 -0.19 -8.45 9.43
N VAL A 34 -1.09 -7.63 8.89
CA VAL A 34 -1.29 -6.25 9.32
C VAL A 34 -1.75 -6.19 10.77
N ALA A 35 -2.79 -6.94 11.13
CA ALA A 35 -3.32 -7.01 12.49
C ALA A 35 -2.23 -7.41 13.51
N LYS A 36 -1.36 -8.35 13.15
CA LYS A 36 -0.22 -8.74 14.00
C LYS A 36 0.77 -7.60 14.15
N SER A 37 1.05 -6.85 13.09
CA SER A 37 1.96 -5.71 13.12
C SER A 37 1.39 -4.57 13.97
N LEU A 38 0.13 -4.19 13.78
CA LEU A 38 -0.53 -3.15 14.57
C LEU A 38 -0.52 -3.47 16.07
N LYS A 39 -0.79 -4.72 16.46
CA LYS A 39 -0.69 -5.20 17.85
C LYS A 39 0.71 -5.06 18.48
N THR A 40 1.75 -4.88 17.67
CA THR A 40 3.12 -4.65 18.18
C THR A 40 3.47 -3.18 18.34
N GLY A 41 2.54 -2.26 18.08
CA GLY A 41 2.68 -0.82 18.33
C GLY A 41 3.00 0.03 17.10
N TRP A 42 2.77 -0.46 15.88
CA TRP A 42 2.79 0.38 14.68
C TRP A 42 1.65 1.40 14.74
N GLY A 43 1.91 2.66 14.37
CA GLY A 43 0.93 3.73 14.35
C GLY A 43 -0.12 3.58 13.25
N GLY A 44 0.21 2.86 12.18
CA GLY A 44 -0.70 2.61 11.08
C GLY A 44 -0.09 1.72 10.01
N VAL A 45 -0.79 1.62 8.88
CA VAL A 45 -0.37 0.84 7.71
C VAL A 45 -0.69 1.57 6.42
N PHE A 46 0.25 1.55 5.48
CA PHE A 46 -0.04 1.72 4.06
C PHE A 46 -0.32 0.34 3.49
N PHE A 47 -1.59 0.04 3.25
CA PHE A 47 -1.99 -1.27 2.73
C PHE A 47 -1.40 -1.50 1.35
N LYS A 48 -1.09 -2.76 1.00
CA LYS A 48 -0.52 -3.11 -0.31
C LYS A 48 -1.43 -2.58 -1.42
N THR A 49 -0.84 -1.92 -2.41
CA THR A 49 -1.55 -1.25 -3.50
C THR A 49 -2.59 -2.15 -4.15
N ILE A 50 -3.80 -1.65 -4.27
CA ILE A 50 -4.98 -2.31 -4.82
C ILE A 50 -5.24 -1.77 -6.23
N GLY A 51 -5.52 -2.66 -7.17
CA GLY A 51 -6.00 -2.33 -8.50
C GLY A 51 -7.30 -3.05 -8.81
N ILE A 52 -7.94 -2.69 -9.92
CA ILE A 52 -9.12 -3.40 -10.44
C ILE A 52 -8.71 -4.75 -11.03
N PHE A 53 -7.51 -4.82 -11.61
CA PHE A 53 -6.96 -6.08 -12.11
C PHE A 53 -6.14 -6.79 -11.02
N VAL A 54 -6.10 -8.10 -11.09
CA VAL A 54 -5.20 -8.92 -10.27
C VAL A 54 -3.88 -9.07 -11.02
N ALA A 55 -2.77 -8.73 -10.36
CA ALA A 55 -1.45 -8.83 -10.97
C ALA A 55 -1.08 -10.30 -11.26
N ASP A 56 -0.69 -10.58 -12.50
CA ASP A 56 -0.10 -11.86 -12.89
C ASP A 56 1.42 -11.78 -12.66
N GLU A 57 1.82 -12.10 -11.45
CA GLU A 57 3.20 -11.94 -11.00
C GLU A 57 4.09 -13.09 -11.44
N CYS A 58 5.34 -12.74 -11.82
CA CYS A 58 6.36 -13.73 -12.10
C CYS A 58 6.63 -14.65 -10.91
N SER A 59 6.96 -15.90 -11.17
CA SER A 59 7.44 -16.84 -10.16
C SER A 59 8.83 -17.37 -10.55
N PRO A 60 9.84 -17.30 -9.64
CA PRO A 60 9.76 -16.74 -8.27
C PRO A 60 9.72 -15.20 -8.27
N ARG A 61 9.03 -14.61 -7.28
CA ARG A 61 8.95 -13.14 -7.09
C ARG A 61 10.26 -12.52 -6.62
N PHE A 62 11.17 -13.32 -6.14
CA PHE A 62 12.45 -12.91 -5.59
C PHE A 62 13.58 -13.59 -6.34
N ASP A 63 14.65 -12.86 -6.60
CA ASP A 63 15.85 -13.38 -7.20
C ASP A 63 17.09 -12.79 -6.55
N HIS A 64 18.23 -13.44 -6.73
CA HIS A 64 19.50 -12.97 -6.21
C HIS A 64 20.57 -13.03 -7.30
N VAL A 65 21.47 -12.09 -7.25
CA VAL A 65 22.65 -12.07 -8.12
C VAL A 65 23.86 -12.54 -7.31
N LYS A 66 24.48 -13.60 -7.77
CA LYS A 66 25.78 -14.05 -7.26
C LYS A 66 26.69 -14.40 -8.43
N LYS A 67 27.97 -14.26 -8.21
CA LYS A 67 29.01 -14.82 -9.08
C LYS A 67 29.47 -16.16 -8.46
N GLU A 68 29.90 -17.09 -9.31
CA GLU A 68 30.42 -18.39 -8.86
C GLU A 68 31.43 -18.20 -7.73
N ASP A 69 31.34 -18.98 -6.67
CA ASP A 69 32.17 -18.92 -5.47
C ASP A 69 32.20 -17.59 -4.69
N THR A 70 31.17 -16.73 -4.87
CA THR A 70 31.07 -15.48 -4.11
C THR A 70 29.81 -15.45 -3.24
N PRO A 71 29.77 -14.61 -2.16
CA PRO A 71 28.55 -14.28 -1.46
C PRO A 71 27.53 -13.62 -2.40
N TRP A 72 26.29 -13.50 -1.95
CA TRP A 72 25.27 -12.73 -2.66
C TRP A 72 25.74 -11.29 -2.89
N LEU A 73 25.65 -10.85 -4.14
CA LEU A 73 26.03 -9.50 -4.56
C LEU A 73 24.83 -8.56 -4.63
N GLY A 74 23.63 -9.10 -4.80
CA GLY A 74 22.41 -8.34 -4.89
C GLY A 74 21.18 -9.21 -4.74
N PHE A 75 20.06 -8.55 -4.45
CA PHE A 75 18.74 -9.13 -4.31
C PHE A 75 17.75 -8.32 -5.12
N LYS A 76 16.82 -8.99 -5.80
CA LYS A 76 15.78 -8.37 -6.62
C LYS A 76 14.41 -8.87 -6.16
N ASN A 77 13.50 -7.94 -5.98
CA ASN A 77 12.08 -8.17 -5.76
C ASN A 77 11.32 -7.76 -7.04
N MET A 78 10.43 -8.60 -7.51
CA MET A 78 9.60 -8.39 -8.70
C MET A 78 8.11 -8.33 -8.36
N GLU A 79 7.77 -8.04 -7.13
CA GLU A 79 6.38 -7.88 -6.73
C GLU A 79 5.75 -6.64 -7.36
N GLN A 80 4.50 -6.80 -7.74
CA GLN A 80 3.64 -5.73 -8.23
C GLN A 80 2.64 -5.29 -7.15
N ILE A 81 1.41 -4.98 -7.55
CA ILE A 81 0.32 -4.63 -6.65
C ILE A 81 -0.28 -5.87 -5.97
N SER A 82 -1.39 -5.73 -5.25
CA SER A 82 -2.07 -6.85 -4.60
C SER A 82 -2.44 -7.96 -5.59
N ASP A 83 -2.18 -9.20 -5.20
CA ASP A 83 -2.57 -10.41 -5.92
C ASP A 83 -4.00 -10.88 -5.59
N LYS A 84 -4.75 -10.05 -4.87
CA LYS A 84 -6.12 -10.36 -4.43
C LYS A 84 -7.16 -9.52 -5.17
N PRO A 85 -8.37 -10.07 -5.37
CA PRO A 85 -9.49 -9.30 -5.90
C PRO A 85 -9.80 -8.06 -5.07
N THR A 86 -10.34 -7.03 -5.70
CA THR A 86 -10.62 -5.73 -5.08
C THR A 86 -11.61 -5.84 -3.92
N ASP A 87 -12.64 -6.68 -4.05
CA ASP A 87 -13.64 -6.93 -3.01
C ASP A 87 -13.02 -7.55 -1.75
N LEU A 88 -12.13 -8.52 -1.89
CA LEU A 88 -11.41 -9.11 -0.76
C LEU A 88 -10.46 -8.10 -0.09
N ASN A 89 -9.79 -7.26 -0.87
CA ASN A 89 -8.97 -6.19 -0.31
C ASN A 89 -9.84 -5.18 0.46
N GLY A 90 -11.01 -4.81 -0.07
CA GLY A 90 -11.99 -3.97 0.62
C GLY A 90 -12.48 -4.58 1.94
N GLU A 91 -12.77 -5.88 1.96
CA GLU A 91 -13.11 -6.61 3.19
C GLU A 91 -11.98 -6.49 4.24
N PHE A 92 -10.73 -6.70 3.84
CA PHE A 92 -9.59 -6.59 4.75
C PHE A 92 -9.44 -5.18 5.32
N LEU A 93 -9.55 -4.16 4.48
CA LEU A 93 -9.50 -2.76 4.92
C LEU A 93 -10.61 -2.42 5.91
N GLY A 94 -11.85 -2.77 5.60
CA GLY A 94 -13.00 -2.53 6.49
C GLY A 94 -12.86 -3.25 7.83
N ARG A 95 -12.37 -4.49 7.83
CA ARG A 95 -12.08 -5.21 9.08
C ARG A 95 -10.95 -4.57 9.88
N LEU A 96 -9.87 -4.14 9.22
CA LEU A 96 -8.77 -3.45 9.90
C LEU A 96 -9.25 -2.15 10.54
N ASN A 97 -10.01 -1.35 9.83
CA ASN A 97 -10.57 -0.11 10.34
C ASN A 97 -11.47 -0.33 11.57
N ASN A 98 -12.31 -1.36 11.54
CA ASN A 98 -13.17 -1.70 12.67
C ASN A 98 -12.41 -2.26 13.88
N ASP A 99 -11.42 -3.13 13.65
CA ASP A 99 -10.72 -3.84 14.71
C ASP A 99 -9.57 -3.03 15.34
N PHE A 100 -9.10 -1.97 14.66
CA PHE A 100 -7.98 -1.11 15.07
C PHE A 100 -8.31 0.38 14.96
N PRO A 101 -9.33 0.88 15.69
CA PRO A 101 -9.82 2.26 15.53
C PRO A 101 -8.82 3.34 15.96
N GLU A 102 -7.76 2.99 16.68
CA GLU A 102 -6.70 3.93 17.08
C GLU A 102 -5.51 3.96 16.10
N ASN A 103 -5.52 3.06 15.11
CA ASN A 103 -4.46 2.96 14.12
C ASN A 103 -4.92 3.55 12.79
N VAL A 104 -4.03 4.23 12.08
CA VAL A 104 -4.35 4.83 10.79
C VAL A 104 -4.25 3.79 9.67
N ILE A 105 -5.34 3.61 8.96
CA ILE A 105 -5.43 2.68 7.81
C ILE A 105 -5.42 3.49 6.52
N VAL A 106 -4.32 3.39 5.77
CA VAL A 106 -4.16 4.04 4.47
C VAL A 106 -4.34 3.01 3.37
N ALA A 107 -5.29 3.23 2.47
CA ALA A 107 -5.43 2.42 1.27
C ALA A 107 -4.51 2.96 0.16
N SER A 108 -3.56 2.14 -0.30
CA SER A 108 -2.79 2.45 -1.51
C SER A 108 -3.56 1.92 -2.72
N ILE A 109 -3.82 2.77 -3.71
CA ILE A 109 -4.61 2.42 -4.90
C ILE A 109 -3.89 2.78 -6.19
N MET A 110 -4.21 2.05 -7.28
CA MET A 110 -3.72 2.31 -8.62
C MET A 110 -4.74 1.88 -9.67
N GLY A 111 -5.21 2.84 -10.45
CA GLY A 111 -6.05 2.60 -11.64
C GLY A 111 -5.26 2.77 -12.93
N SER A 112 -5.75 2.19 -14.02
CA SER A 112 -5.22 2.34 -15.38
C SER A 112 -5.91 3.46 -16.18
N ASN A 113 -7.00 3.98 -15.66
CA ASN A 113 -7.81 5.05 -16.26
C ASN A 113 -8.66 5.73 -15.19
N GLU A 114 -9.25 6.86 -15.53
CA GLU A 114 -10.03 7.71 -14.62
C GLU A 114 -11.20 6.94 -13.95
N GLU A 115 -11.87 6.05 -14.68
CA GLU A 115 -12.99 5.29 -14.13
C GLU A 115 -12.53 4.30 -13.05
N GLU A 116 -11.41 3.61 -13.27
CA GLU A 116 -10.84 2.73 -12.26
C GLU A 116 -10.38 3.48 -11.01
N TRP A 117 -9.78 4.67 -11.16
CA TRP A 117 -9.42 5.53 -10.04
C TRP A 117 -10.63 5.92 -9.20
N LYS A 118 -11.73 6.35 -9.85
CA LYS A 118 -13.00 6.69 -9.19
C LYS A 118 -13.61 5.49 -8.48
N GLN A 119 -13.59 4.31 -9.11
CA GLN A 119 -14.13 3.08 -8.52
C GLN A 119 -13.34 2.69 -7.26
N LEU A 120 -12.01 2.76 -7.30
CA LEU A 120 -11.15 2.45 -6.17
C LEU A 120 -11.32 3.47 -5.03
N ALA A 121 -11.35 4.76 -5.34
CA ALA A 121 -11.59 5.81 -4.36
C ALA A 121 -12.95 5.65 -3.67
N LYS A 122 -13.99 5.33 -4.44
CA LYS A 122 -15.33 5.04 -3.89
C LYS A 122 -15.32 3.83 -2.95
N MET A 123 -14.65 2.76 -3.32
CA MET A 123 -14.49 1.59 -2.45
C MET A 123 -13.79 1.98 -1.14
N CYS A 124 -12.74 2.81 -1.20
CA CYS A 124 -12.05 3.30 0.00
C CYS A 124 -12.97 4.13 0.92
N ASP A 125 -13.80 5.00 0.34
CA ASP A 125 -14.80 5.79 1.07
C ASP A 125 -15.86 4.89 1.73
N GLU A 126 -16.38 3.90 1.00
CA GLU A 126 -17.39 2.95 1.51
C GLU A 126 -16.87 2.09 2.67
N VAL A 127 -15.60 1.70 2.67
CA VAL A 127 -15.00 0.92 3.77
C VAL A 127 -14.46 1.79 4.91
N GLY A 128 -14.40 3.12 4.70
CA GLY A 128 -14.08 4.11 5.72
C GLY A 128 -12.60 4.19 6.12
N VAL A 129 -11.66 4.00 5.17
CA VAL A 129 -10.23 4.18 5.47
C VAL A 129 -9.91 5.64 5.80
N ASP A 130 -8.87 5.86 6.61
CA ASP A 130 -8.51 7.22 7.07
C ASP A 130 -7.90 8.07 5.96
N LEU A 131 -7.10 7.47 5.10
CA LEU A 131 -6.39 8.15 4.01
C LEU A 131 -6.29 7.26 2.76
N ILE A 132 -6.13 7.91 1.61
CA ILE A 132 -5.85 7.25 0.33
C ILE A 132 -4.47 7.67 -0.17
N GLU A 133 -3.65 6.69 -0.57
CA GLU A 133 -2.40 6.89 -1.29
C GLU A 133 -2.61 6.59 -2.77
N GLY A 134 -2.38 7.57 -3.64
CA GLY A 134 -2.27 7.35 -5.09
C GLY A 134 -0.90 6.77 -5.45
N ASN A 135 -0.81 5.51 -5.86
CA ASN A 135 0.46 4.90 -6.25
C ASN A 135 0.83 5.28 -7.69
N PHE A 136 1.68 6.28 -7.83
CA PHE A 136 2.25 6.76 -9.09
C PHE A 136 3.73 6.36 -9.26
N SER A 137 4.23 5.40 -8.51
CA SER A 137 5.67 5.11 -8.47
C SER A 137 6.05 3.71 -8.94
N CYS A 138 5.13 2.77 -9.06
CA CYS A 138 5.45 1.38 -9.41
C CYS A 138 6.10 1.29 -10.81
N PRO A 139 7.35 0.79 -10.93
CA PRO A 139 8.06 0.77 -12.20
C PRO A 139 7.79 -0.49 -13.05
N GLN A 140 7.04 -1.45 -12.52
CA GLN A 140 6.88 -2.79 -13.11
C GLN A 140 5.49 -2.99 -13.73
N MET A 141 4.83 -1.90 -14.16
CA MET A 141 3.52 -1.98 -14.78
C MET A 141 3.60 -2.23 -16.27
N THR A 142 2.63 -2.93 -16.81
CA THR A 142 2.54 -3.27 -18.23
C THR A 142 1.85 -2.20 -19.10
N SER A 143 1.30 -1.17 -18.46
CA SER A 143 0.60 -0.07 -19.12
C SER A 143 1.26 1.27 -18.81
N HIS A 144 1.46 2.10 -19.84
CA HIS A 144 1.93 3.50 -19.72
C HIS A 144 0.92 4.44 -19.05
N ALA A 145 -0.28 3.98 -18.72
CA ALA A 145 -1.26 4.72 -17.95
C ALA A 145 -1.21 4.40 -16.45
N MET A 146 -0.15 3.75 -15.97
CA MET A 146 -0.04 3.26 -14.60
C MET A 146 1.36 3.51 -14.02
N GLY A 147 1.42 3.55 -12.69
CA GLY A 147 2.67 3.60 -11.93
C GLY A 147 3.58 4.78 -12.30
N SER A 148 4.86 4.54 -12.53
CA SER A 148 5.87 5.56 -12.76
C SER A 148 5.64 6.39 -14.03
N ASP A 149 4.97 5.84 -15.04
CA ASP A 149 4.64 6.59 -16.26
C ASP A 149 3.60 7.69 -15.96
N VAL A 150 2.66 7.43 -15.05
CA VAL A 150 1.76 8.46 -14.51
C VAL A 150 2.55 9.47 -13.67
N GLY A 151 3.38 8.98 -12.73
CA GLY A 151 4.15 9.84 -11.83
C GLY A 151 5.12 10.80 -12.50
N THR A 152 5.53 10.51 -13.72
CA THR A 152 6.37 11.40 -14.57
C THR A 152 5.56 12.33 -15.49
N ASN A 153 4.23 12.21 -15.49
CA ASN A 153 3.33 13.02 -16.33
C ASN A 153 2.43 13.90 -15.46
N PRO A 154 2.73 15.23 -15.31
CA PRO A 154 1.95 16.12 -14.46
C PRO A 154 0.47 16.22 -14.80
N GLU A 155 0.10 16.08 -16.07
CA GLU A 155 -1.30 16.15 -16.52
C GLU A 155 -2.09 14.94 -16.02
N LEU A 156 -1.49 13.72 -16.09
CA LEU A 156 -2.12 12.51 -15.58
C LEU A 156 -2.19 12.54 -14.05
N VAL A 157 -1.12 12.98 -13.37
CA VAL A 157 -1.14 13.13 -11.90
C VAL A 157 -2.28 14.07 -11.49
N ARG A 158 -2.42 15.22 -12.16
CA ARG A 158 -3.52 16.14 -11.86
C ARG A 158 -4.88 15.50 -12.07
N SER A 159 -5.10 14.89 -13.24
CA SER A 159 -6.39 14.26 -13.60
C SER A 159 -6.84 13.19 -12.59
N TYR A 160 -5.87 12.40 -12.07
CA TYR A 160 -6.19 11.32 -11.15
C TYR A 160 -6.22 11.74 -9.66
N SER A 161 -5.79 12.98 -9.36
CA SER A 161 -5.79 13.53 -7.99
C SER A 161 -6.96 14.49 -7.72
N GLU A 162 -7.66 14.94 -8.76
CA GLU A 162 -8.86 15.80 -8.70
C GLU A 162 -10.13 14.96 -8.61
#